data_73234f4ed4d056ca260b75b6e7ca1d29
#
_entry.id   73234f4ed4d056ca260b75b6e7ca1d29
#
_cell.length_a   1.000
_cell.length_b   1.000
_cell.length_c   1.000
_cell.angle_alpha   90.00
_cell.angle_beta   90.00
_cell.angle_gamma   90.00
#
_symmetry.space_group_name_H-M   'P 1'
#
loop_
_entity.id
_entity.type
_entity.pdbx_description
1 polymer ?
#
loop_
_entity_poly.entity_id
_entity_poly.type
_entity_poly.pdbx_seq_one_letter_code
_entity_poly.pdbx_strand_id
1 'polypeptide(L)'
;VLASGVTDDLPDIVSISDLNAQGYLMSYPDAFLPMDDYINYDDFASYKKDMVSYDGVGYGVPYDTGVAALFYRTDYMEEIGVTDEDMQDLTWDEYLALGEKLKEKGHMLQTYNPNDIAEFQIMLQSTGKWFTDDEGNADFVNNDALKECYDVFKKLNESDFCQVVSDWT
;
A
#
# COMPACT_ATOMS: atom_id res chain seq x y z
N VAL A 1 19.65 -10.72 11.37
CA VAL A 1 21.01 -11.07 10.89
C VAL A 1 21.82 -9.81 10.67
N LEU A 2 21.41 -8.86 9.78
CA LEU A 2 22.16 -7.60 9.55
C LEU A 2 22.45 -6.82 10.85
N ALA A 3 21.45 -6.70 11.73
CA ALA A 3 21.57 -5.98 12.99
C ALA A 3 22.51 -6.67 14.02
N SER A 4 22.80 -7.98 13.86
CA SER A 4 23.68 -8.71 14.78
C SER A 4 25.17 -8.57 14.44
N GLY A 5 25.50 -7.97 13.28
CA GLY A 5 26.88 -7.86 12.80
C GLY A 5 27.53 -9.19 12.40
N VAL A 6 26.76 -10.28 12.31
CA VAL A 6 27.22 -11.58 11.84
C VAL A 6 27.16 -11.56 10.31
N THR A 7 28.31 -11.37 9.68
CA THR A 7 28.41 -11.26 8.22
C THR A 7 28.54 -12.60 7.50
N ASP A 8 29.03 -13.63 8.17
CA ASP A 8 29.27 -14.95 7.58
C ASP A 8 27.99 -15.77 7.30
N ASP A 9 26.86 -15.38 7.92
CA ASP A 9 25.56 -16.02 7.75
C ASP A 9 24.55 -15.18 6.96
N LEU A 10 25.01 -14.14 6.22
CA LEU A 10 24.14 -13.36 5.37
C LEU A 10 23.74 -14.17 4.13
N PRO A 11 22.46 -14.12 3.71
CA PRO A 11 22.06 -14.68 2.43
C PRO A 11 22.69 -13.90 1.27
N ASP A 12 23.02 -14.59 0.17
CA ASP A 12 23.55 -13.96 -1.05
C ASP A 12 22.50 -13.07 -1.72
N ILE A 13 21.23 -13.42 -1.61
CA ILE A 13 20.09 -12.68 -2.17
C ILE A 13 18.97 -12.62 -1.13
N VAL A 14 18.36 -11.44 -1.01
CA VAL A 14 17.23 -11.21 -0.11
C VAL A 14 16.12 -10.49 -0.84
N SER A 15 14.88 -10.92 -0.64
CA SER A 15 13.68 -10.17 -1.10
C SER A 15 13.29 -9.17 -0.03
N ILE A 16 13.13 -7.91 -0.44
CA ILE A 16 12.78 -6.79 0.44
C ILE A 16 11.61 -6.04 -0.18
N SER A 17 10.60 -5.72 0.63
CA SER A 17 9.51 -4.83 0.20
C SER A 17 10.05 -3.43 -0.09
N ASP A 18 9.57 -2.82 -1.17
CA ASP A 18 9.92 -1.45 -1.57
C ASP A 18 9.80 -0.45 -0.41
N LEU A 19 8.75 -0.57 0.40
CA LEU A 19 8.50 0.30 1.56
C LEU A 19 9.59 0.22 2.64
N ASN A 20 10.33 -0.88 2.68
CA ASN A 20 11.37 -1.12 3.67
C ASN A 20 12.78 -0.95 3.11
N ALA A 21 12.95 -0.93 1.79
CA ALA A 21 14.26 -0.95 1.14
C ALA A 21 15.13 0.24 1.59
N GLN A 22 14.59 1.46 1.58
CA GLN A 22 15.29 2.66 2.03
C GLN A 22 15.82 2.55 3.46
N GLY A 23 15.02 2.00 4.38
CA GLY A 23 15.43 1.81 5.77
C GLY A 23 16.64 0.88 5.91
N TYR A 24 16.68 -0.19 5.11
CA TYR A 24 17.83 -1.12 5.08
C TYR A 24 19.07 -0.47 4.47
N LEU A 25 18.93 0.22 3.33
CA LEU A 25 20.03 0.87 2.64
C LEU A 25 20.65 1.98 3.49
N MET A 26 19.83 2.78 4.19
CA MET A 26 20.31 3.81 5.11
C MET A 26 21.02 3.24 6.33
N SER A 27 20.51 2.13 6.86
CA SER A 27 21.03 1.53 8.10
C SER A 27 22.27 0.67 7.88
N TYR A 28 22.41 0.08 6.69
CA TYR A 28 23.46 -0.90 6.36
C TYR A 28 24.02 -0.64 4.94
N PRO A 29 24.60 0.53 4.66
CA PRO A 29 25.02 0.90 3.29
C PRO A 29 26.06 -0.04 2.68
N ASP A 30 26.90 -0.66 3.52
CA ASP A 30 27.96 -1.59 3.10
C ASP A 30 27.50 -3.03 2.95
N ALA A 31 26.23 -3.35 3.26
CA ALA A 31 25.72 -4.71 3.22
C ALA A 31 25.17 -5.13 1.85
N PHE A 32 24.99 -4.19 0.93
CA PHE A 32 24.38 -4.41 -0.39
C PHE A 32 25.35 -4.06 -1.49
N LEU A 33 25.35 -4.88 -2.55
CA LEU A 33 26.18 -4.65 -3.73
C LEU A 33 25.54 -3.55 -4.61
N PRO A 34 26.32 -2.52 -5.03
CA PRO A 34 25.88 -1.60 -6.08
C PRO A 34 25.56 -2.35 -7.36
N MET A 35 24.40 -2.04 -7.96
CA MET A 35 23.86 -2.79 -9.09
C MET A 35 23.86 -2.01 -10.41
N ASP A 36 24.21 -0.73 -10.43
CA ASP A 36 24.16 0.12 -11.63
C ASP A 36 24.98 -0.42 -12.81
N ASP A 37 26.10 -1.14 -12.54
CA ASP A 37 26.92 -1.77 -13.59
C ASP A 37 26.29 -3.06 -14.17
N TYR A 38 25.29 -3.62 -13.51
CA TYR A 38 24.69 -4.90 -13.86
C TYR A 38 23.25 -4.76 -14.36
N ILE A 39 22.58 -3.64 -14.05
CA ILE A 39 21.15 -3.46 -14.30
C ILE A 39 20.93 -2.13 -15.03
N ASN A 40 20.22 -2.20 -16.14
CA ASN A 40 19.66 -1.02 -16.78
C ASN A 40 18.30 -0.68 -16.14
N TYR A 41 18.26 0.31 -15.27
CA TYR A 41 17.03 0.72 -14.58
C TYR A 41 15.98 1.36 -15.50
N ASP A 42 16.36 1.77 -16.71
CA ASP A 42 15.42 2.29 -17.71
C ASP A 42 14.46 1.19 -18.26
N ASP A 43 14.78 -0.09 -18.01
CA ASP A 43 13.93 -1.21 -18.37
C ASP A 43 12.76 -1.42 -17.37
N PHE A 44 12.74 -0.67 -16.28
CA PHE A 44 11.75 -0.75 -15.21
C PHE A 44 10.88 0.51 -15.13
N ALA A 45 9.76 0.43 -14.41
CA ALA A 45 8.97 1.62 -14.10
C ALA A 45 9.82 2.64 -13.35
N SER A 46 9.79 3.91 -13.76
CA SER A 46 10.73 4.95 -13.30
C SER A 46 10.83 5.08 -11.78
N TYR A 47 9.72 4.97 -11.07
CA TYR A 47 9.70 5.05 -9.61
C TYR A 47 10.43 3.88 -8.90
N LYS A 48 10.62 2.75 -9.58
CA LYS A 48 11.26 1.57 -8.98
C LYS A 48 12.74 1.78 -8.68
N LYS A 49 13.43 2.56 -9.51
CA LYS A 49 14.83 2.88 -9.27
C LYS A 49 14.99 3.65 -7.95
N ASP A 50 14.14 4.65 -7.73
CA ASP A 50 14.20 5.47 -6.51
C ASP A 50 13.99 4.65 -5.25
N MET A 51 13.08 3.66 -5.29
CA MET A 51 12.78 2.79 -4.16
C MET A 51 13.95 1.88 -3.75
N VAL A 52 14.78 1.48 -4.72
CA VAL A 52 15.92 0.57 -4.48
C VAL A 52 17.27 1.26 -4.52
N SER A 53 17.30 2.60 -4.52
CA SER A 53 18.50 3.42 -4.58
C SER A 53 18.74 4.18 -3.28
N TYR A 54 20.00 4.41 -2.96
CA TYR A 54 20.44 5.27 -1.87
C TYR A 54 21.63 6.10 -2.32
N ASP A 55 21.60 7.40 -2.03
CA ASP A 55 22.63 8.37 -2.45
C ASP A 55 22.96 8.31 -3.97
N GLY A 56 21.92 8.11 -4.79
CA GLY A 56 22.01 8.05 -6.25
C GLY A 56 22.51 6.73 -6.83
N VAL A 57 22.83 5.74 -6.00
CA VAL A 57 23.30 4.40 -6.40
C VAL A 57 22.18 3.38 -6.23
N GLY A 58 21.92 2.56 -7.24
CA GLY A 58 20.98 1.47 -7.19
C GLY A 58 21.57 0.21 -6.54
N TYR A 59 20.83 -0.41 -5.62
CA TYR A 59 21.26 -1.60 -4.85
C TYR A 59 20.36 -2.80 -5.02
N GLY A 60 19.20 -2.64 -5.64
CA GLY A 60 18.24 -3.72 -5.77
C GLY A 60 17.79 -3.94 -7.20
N VAL A 61 17.33 -5.16 -7.48
CA VAL A 61 16.66 -5.52 -8.73
C VAL A 61 15.16 -5.46 -8.51
N PRO A 62 14.42 -4.51 -9.13
CA PRO A 62 12.97 -4.55 -9.10
C PRO A 62 12.47 -5.81 -9.82
N TYR A 63 11.62 -6.62 -9.21
CA TYR A 63 11.11 -7.83 -9.84
C TYR A 63 9.59 -7.91 -9.91
N ASP A 64 8.89 -7.03 -9.20
CA ASP A 64 7.43 -7.01 -9.18
C ASP A 64 6.89 -5.58 -9.13
N THR A 65 5.70 -5.40 -9.71
CA THR A 65 4.94 -4.14 -9.66
C THR A 65 3.48 -4.48 -9.42
N GLY A 66 3.02 -4.24 -8.20
CA GLY A 66 1.63 -4.43 -7.83
C GLY A 66 0.76 -3.22 -8.17
N VAL A 67 -0.50 -3.48 -8.48
CA VAL A 67 -1.56 -2.48 -8.61
C VAL A 67 -2.66 -2.81 -7.63
N ALA A 68 -3.09 -1.84 -6.84
CA ALA A 68 -4.29 -2.00 -6.03
C ALA A 68 -5.53 -1.86 -6.91
N ALA A 69 -6.49 -2.76 -6.75
CA ALA A 69 -7.77 -2.72 -7.44
C ALA A 69 -8.88 -3.23 -6.54
N LEU A 70 -10.08 -2.72 -6.76
CA LEU A 70 -11.28 -3.20 -6.08
C LEU A 70 -11.83 -4.40 -6.84
N PHE A 71 -11.84 -5.57 -6.20
CA PHE A 71 -12.54 -6.78 -6.67
C PHE A 71 -13.85 -6.90 -5.90
N TYR A 72 -14.96 -7.07 -6.60
CA TYR A 72 -16.27 -7.14 -5.98
C TYR A 72 -17.10 -8.33 -6.49
N ARG A 73 -18.06 -8.75 -5.70
CA ARG A 73 -19.04 -9.78 -6.03
C ARG A 73 -20.16 -9.15 -6.87
N THR A 74 -20.19 -9.46 -8.16
CA THR A 74 -21.20 -8.92 -9.10
C THR A 74 -22.61 -9.33 -8.71
N ASP A 75 -22.80 -10.55 -8.22
CA ASP A 75 -24.10 -11.05 -7.73
C ASP A 75 -24.59 -10.25 -6.51
N TYR A 76 -23.71 -9.83 -5.59
CA TYR A 76 -24.10 -8.98 -4.45
C TYR A 76 -24.44 -7.55 -4.90
N MET A 77 -23.73 -7.03 -5.91
CA MET A 77 -24.06 -5.72 -6.47
C MET A 77 -25.41 -5.75 -7.18
N GLU A 78 -25.72 -6.81 -7.94
CA GLU A 78 -27.03 -7.01 -8.57
C GLU A 78 -28.17 -7.04 -7.53
N GLU A 79 -28.00 -7.69 -6.38
CA GLU A 79 -28.99 -7.74 -5.30
C GLU A 79 -29.34 -6.36 -4.72
N ILE A 80 -28.42 -5.42 -4.77
CA ILE A 80 -28.62 -4.05 -4.28
C ILE A 80 -28.88 -3.05 -5.42
N GLY A 81 -29.03 -3.56 -6.67
CA GLY A 81 -29.34 -2.76 -7.85
C GLY A 81 -28.21 -1.87 -8.33
N VAL A 82 -26.97 -2.30 -8.11
CA VAL A 82 -25.74 -1.62 -8.55
C VAL A 82 -25.17 -2.34 -9.76
N THR A 83 -24.84 -1.59 -10.80
CA THR A 83 -24.28 -2.11 -12.05
C THR A 83 -22.76 -1.95 -12.09
N ASP A 84 -22.09 -2.59 -13.06
CA ASP A 84 -20.66 -2.41 -13.29
C ASP A 84 -20.30 -0.95 -13.66
N GLU A 85 -21.22 -0.20 -14.27
CA GLU A 85 -21.04 1.22 -14.57
C GLU A 85 -21.03 2.06 -13.29
N ASP A 86 -21.90 1.73 -12.33
CA ASP A 86 -21.96 2.42 -11.04
C ASP A 86 -20.71 2.14 -10.17
N MET A 87 -19.97 1.07 -10.46
CA MET A 87 -18.74 0.72 -9.75
C MET A 87 -17.50 1.43 -10.29
N GLN A 88 -17.64 2.21 -11.36
CA GLN A 88 -16.54 3.00 -11.91
C GLN A 88 -16.45 4.35 -11.21
N ASP A 89 -15.22 4.81 -10.99
CA ASP A 89 -14.92 6.14 -10.41
C ASP A 89 -15.64 6.42 -9.08
N LEU A 90 -15.88 5.38 -8.27
CA LEU A 90 -16.50 5.50 -6.94
C LEU A 90 -15.72 6.45 -6.03
N THR A 91 -16.43 7.37 -5.43
CA THR A 91 -15.95 8.11 -4.28
C THR A 91 -15.99 7.25 -3.02
N TRP A 92 -15.22 7.60 -2.01
CA TRP A 92 -15.25 6.90 -0.72
C TRP A 92 -16.61 6.98 -0.02
N ASP A 93 -17.34 8.07 -0.17
CA ASP A 93 -18.69 8.20 0.38
C ASP A 93 -19.68 7.26 -0.34
N GLU A 94 -19.58 7.11 -1.65
CA GLU A 94 -20.37 6.13 -2.41
C GLU A 94 -20.01 4.70 -2.03
N TYR A 95 -18.72 4.40 -1.86
CA TYR A 95 -18.27 3.10 -1.40
C TYR A 95 -18.83 2.74 -0.01
N LEU A 96 -18.80 3.67 0.93
CA LEU A 96 -19.42 3.50 2.25
C LEU A 96 -20.93 3.27 2.15
N ALA A 97 -21.61 3.97 1.23
CA ALA A 97 -23.06 3.79 1.01
C ALA A 97 -23.41 2.39 0.44
N LEU A 98 -22.48 1.74 -0.31
CA LEU A 98 -22.66 0.34 -0.70
C LEU A 98 -22.69 -0.58 0.53
N GLY A 99 -21.88 -0.32 1.54
CA GLY A 99 -21.83 -1.09 2.78
C GLY A 99 -23.16 -1.15 3.50
N GLU A 100 -23.85 -0.01 3.62
CA GLU A 100 -25.19 0.03 4.21
C GLU A 100 -26.21 -0.81 3.43
N LYS A 101 -26.21 -0.71 2.09
CA LYS A 101 -27.12 -1.50 1.25
C LYS A 101 -26.82 -3.00 1.30
N LEU A 102 -25.54 -3.38 1.29
CA LEU A 102 -25.11 -4.78 1.39
C LEU A 102 -25.51 -5.40 2.73
N LYS A 103 -25.36 -4.66 3.82
CA LYS A 103 -25.75 -5.08 5.15
C LYS A 103 -27.24 -5.39 5.23
N GLU A 104 -28.13 -4.60 4.61
CA GLU A 104 -29.56 -4.86 4.55
C GLU A 104 -29.88 -6.22 3.89
N LYS A 105 -28.98 -6.74 3.05
CA LYS A 105 -29.06 -8.05 2.42
C LYS A 105 -28.32 -9.15 3.18
N GLY A 106 -27.67 -8.82 4.29
CA GLY A 106 -26.92 -9.77 5.12
C GLY A 106 -25.49 -10.00 4.60
N HIS A 107 -24.97 -9.11 3.75
CA HIS A 107 -23.60 -9.16 3.23
C HIS A 107 -22.72 -8.12 3.93
N MET A 108 -21.42 -8.37 3.90
CA MET A 108 -20.40 -7.41 4.35
C MET A 108 -19.76 -6.72 3.13
N LEU A 109 -19.39 -5.45 3.30
CA LEU A 109 -18.72 -4.68 2.28
C LEU A 109 -17.31 -5.23 2.01
N GLN A 110 -16.56 -5.42 3.09
CA GLN A 110 -15.18 -5.89 3.04
C GLN A 110 -14.75 -6.58 4.34
N THR A 111 -13.61 -7.25 4.29
CA THR A 111 -12.85 -7.65 5.49
C THR A 111 -11.87 -6.56 5.87
N TYR A 112 -11.63 -6.42 7.17
CA TYR A 112 -10.69 -5.45 7.73
C TYR A 112 -9.78 -6.13 8.76
N ASN A 113 -8.48 -5.92 8.62
CA ASN A 113 -7.48 -6.37 9.58
C ASN A 113 -6.90 -5.15 10.32
N PRO A 114 -7.16 -4.97 11.61
CA PRO A 114 -6.67 -3.81 12.37
C PRO A 114 -5.15 -3.76 12.53
N ASN A 115 -4.44 -4.83 12.19
CA ASN A 115 -2.98 -4.91 12.23
C ASN A 115 -2.33 -4.59 10.87
N ASP A 116 -3.14 -4.32 9.83
CA ASP A 116 -2.67 -4.05 8.48
C ASP A 116 -3.02 -2.62 8.06
N ILE A 117 -2.01 -1.81 7.78
CA ILE A 117 -2.17 -0.42 7.35
C ILE A 117 -2.30 -0.29 5.82
N ALA A 118 -2.19 -1.39 5.06
CA ALA A 118 -2.11 -1.34 3.60
C ALA A 118 -3.31 -0.64 2.96
N GLU A 119 -4.53 -0.88 3.45
CA GLU A 119 -5.74 -0.23 2.96
C GLU A 119 -5.66 1.29 3.11
N PHE A 120 -5.24 1.79 4.28
CA PHE A 120 -5.04 3.21 4.51
C PHE A 120 -3.96 3.80 3.60
N GLN A 121 -2.88 3.08 3.36
CA GLN A 121 -1.82 3.49 2.43
C GLN A 121 -2.33 3.58 0.99
N ILE A 122 -3.15 2.62 0.54
CA ILE A 122 -3.81 2.64 -0.77
C ILE A 122 -4.70 3.87 -0.93
N MET A 123 -5.52 4.18 0.09
CA MET A 123 -6.35 5.38 0.11
C MET A 123 -5.50 6.64 -0.07
N LEU A 124 -4.42 6.77 0.70
CA LEU A 124 -3.55 7.94 0.65
C LEU A 124 -2.83 8.05 -0.69
N GLN A 125 -2.29 6.95 -1.22
CA GLN A 125 -1.65 6.90 -2.54
C GLN A 125 -2.60 7.30 -3.66
N SER A 126 -3.88 6.93 -3.59
CA SER A 126 -4.87 7.30 -4.60
C SER A 126 -5.10 8.81 -4.71
N THR A 127 -4.77 9.58 -3.68
CA THR A 127 -4.81 11.06 -3.69
C THR A 127 -3.57 11.70 -4.31
N GLY A 128 -2.55 10.92 -4.65
CA GLY A 128 -1.23 11.41 -5.08
C GLY A 128 -0.39 11.99 -3.93
N LYS A 129 -0.78 11.75 -2.68
CA LYS A 129 -0.06 12.21 -1.47
C LYS A 129 0.51 11.03 -0.69
N TRP A 130 1.46 11.36 0.18
CA TRP A 130 2.08 10.42 1.09
C TRP A 130 2.25 11.05 2.49
N PHE A 131 2.89 10.36 3.39
CA PHE A 131 3.21 10.83 4.75
C PHE A 131 4.31 11.91 4.78
N THR A 132 4.87 12.23 3.63
CA THR A 132 5.92 13.23 3.44
C THR A 132 5.49 14.30 2.47
N ASP A 133 6.08 15.50 2.61
CA ASP A 133 6.02 16.56 1.61
C ASP A 133 6.93 16.28 0.39
N ASP A 134 6.94 17.19 -0.56
CA ASP A 134 7.74 17.07 -1.79
C ASP A 134 9.26 17.15 -1.53
N GLU A 135 9.68 17.65 -0.37
CA GLU A 135 11.06 17.70 0.11
C GLU A 135 11.47 16.46 0.93
N GLY A 136 10.52 15.53 1.17
CA GLY A 136 10.75 14.30 1.93
C GLY A 136 10.64 14.46 3.44
N ASN A 137 10.19 15.61 3.95
CA ASN A 137 9.95 15.79 5.38
C ASN A 137 8.60 15.21 5.78
N ALA A 138 8.48 14.74 7.02
CA ALA A 138 7.21 14.22 7.55
C ALA A 138 6.12 15.30 7.54
N ASP A 139 4.99 15.04 6.88
CA ASP A 139 3.85 15.94 6.76
C ASP A 139 2.55 15.28 7.27
N PHE A 140 2.36 15.29 8.58
CA PHE A 140 1.17 14.74 9.22
C PHE A 140 0.13 15.80 9.58
N VAL A 141 0.54 17.05 9.75
CA VAL A 141 -0.32 18.11 10.30
C VAL A 141 -1.00 18.92 9.21
N ASN A 142 -0.29 19.20 8.10
CA ASN A 142 -0.78 20.05 7.01
C ASN A 142 -1.27 19.24 5.82
N ASN A 143 -1.35 17.93 5.94
CA ASN A 143 -1.77 17.02 4.88
C ASN A 143 -3.28 16.77 4.98
N ASP A 144 -4.08 17.57 4.27
CA ASP A 144 -5.53 17.42 4.26
C ASP A 144 -5.98 16.07 3.69
N ALA A 145 -5.25 15.52 2.69
CA ALA A 145 -5.55 14.20 2.14
C ALA A 145 -5.39 13.10 3.19
N LEU A 146 -4.34 13.18 4.03
CA LEU A 146 -4.13 12.26 5.13
C LEU A 146 -5.29 12.28 6.13
N LYS A 147 -5.81 13.47 6.42
CA LYS A 147 -6.96 13.64 7.33
C LYS A 147 -8.23 13.07 6.72
N GLU A 148 -8.51 13.35 5.44
CA GLU A 148 -9.67 12.79 4.74
C GLU A 148 -9.62 11.26 4.69
N CYS A 149 -8.47 10.67 4.36
CA CYS A 149 -8.26 9.23 4.38
C CYS A 149 -8.48 8.65 5.79
N TYR A 150 -8.01 9.33 6.83
CA TYR A 150 -8.23 8.90 8.21
C TYR A 150 -9.70 8.91 8.59
N ASP A 151 -10.46 9.93 8.18
CA ASP A 151 -11.88 10.03 8.47
C ASP A 151 -12.69 8.90 7.76
N VAL A 152 -12.32 8.56 6.51
CA VAL A 152 -12.91 7.41 5.79
C VAL A 152 -12.54 6.10 6.45
N PHE A 153 -11.27 5.89 6.73
CA PHE A 153 -10.76 4.68 7.38
C PHE A 153 -11.40 4.46 8.76
N LYS A 154 -11.60 5.53 9.51
CA LYS A 154 -12.32 5.49 10.77
C LYS A 154 -13.77 5.06 10.59
N LYS A 155 -14.49 5.63 9.60
CA LYS A 155 -15.87 5.24 9.30
C LYS A 155 -15.97 3.75 8.93
N LEU A 156 -15.06 3.22 8.12
CA LEU A 156 -14.99 1.80 7.78
C LEU A 156 -14.83 0.93 9.03
N ASN A 157 -13.89 1.30 9.91
CA ASN A 157 -13.58 0.55 11.12
C ASN A 157 -14.67 0.60 12.20
N GLU A 158 -15.39 1.70 12.30
CA GLU A 158 -16.50 1.87 13.23
C GLU A 158 -17.83 1.32 12.68
N SER A 159 -17.87 0.94 11.40
CA SER A 159 -19.06 0.41 10.75
C SER A 159 -19.32 -1.03 11.17
N ASP A 160 -20.57 -1.45 11.05
CA ASP A 160 -20.99 -2.84 11.25
C ASP A 160 -21.24 -3.59 9.93
N PHE A 161 -20.81 -3.01 8.81
CA PHE A 161 -20.79 -3.65 7.49
C PHE A 161 -19.39 -4.10 7.05
N CYS A 162 -18.38 -3.99 7.91
CA CYS A 162 -17.05 -4.55 7.70
C CYS A 162 -16.82 -5.76 8.60
N GLN A 163 -16.23 -6.82 8.02
CA GLN A 163 -15.86 -8.03 8.75
C GLN A 163 -14.46 -7.86 9.33
N VAL A 164 -14.33 -7.76 10.64
CA VAL A 164 -13.02 -7.72 11.31
C VAL A 164 -12.39 -9.12 11.31
N VAL A 165 -11.15 -9.20 10.85
CA VAL A 165 -10.34 -10.42 10.86
C VAL A 165 -9.00 -10.16 11.57
N SER A 166 -8.41 -11.20 12.15
CA SER A 166 -7.11 -11.08 12.85
C SER A 166 -5.90 -11.41 11.96
N ASP A 167 -6.14 -12.04 10.83
CA ASP A 167 -5.14 -12.46 9.85
C ASP A 167 -5.81 -12.65 8.49
N TRP A 168 -4.99 -12.76 7.42
CA TRP A 168 -5.44 -12.97 6.03
C TRP A 168 -5.46 -14.45 5.60
N THR A 169 -5.38 -15.40 6.54
CA THR A 169 -5.40 -16.85 6.29
C THR A 169 -6.78 -17.47 6.47
#